data_1fd8259d3d599e0bee7d70b7bf8df384
#
_entry.id   1fd8259d3d599e0bee7d70b7bf8df384
#
_cell.length_a   1.000
_cell.length_b   1.000
_cell.length_c   1.000
_cell.angle_alpha   90.00
_cell.angle_beta   90.00
_cell.angle_gamma   90.00
#
_symmetry.space_group_name_H-M   'P 1'
#
loop_
_entity.id
_entity.type
_entity.pdbx_description
1 polymer ?
#
loop_
_entity_poly.entity_id
_entity_poly.type
_entity_poly.pdbx_seq_one_letter_code
_entity_poly.pdbx_strand_id
1 'polypeptide(L)'
;TNLKRIFIEQLYTFSKVGRDPRFRVISIGYYALVKLSDYQPRAGTAVSNIKWFGLEELPELAFDHLNIIGKALERLKGKIKYQPIGFELLPAKFTLPDLRNLYEVILQVTLDDRNFRKKILSYHLLVDTGEMQRGAKNRAPNL
;
A
#
# COMPACT_ATOMS: atom_id res chain seq x y z
N THR A 1 10.98 -15.23 -4.02
CA THR A 1 10.92 -13.85 -3.50
C THR A 1 11.62 -13.81 -2.15
N ASN A 2 12.62 -12.96 -2.02
CA ASN A 2 13.41 -12.82 -0.77
C ASN A 2 12.69 -11.94 0.27
N LEU A 3 11.37 -12.08 0.36
CA LEU A 3 10.51 -11.28 1.21
C LEU A 3 10.53 -11.85 2.62
N LYS A 4 11.28 -11.24 3.52
CA LYS A 4 11.32 -11.60 4.94
C LYS A 4 10.29 -10.76 5.71
N ARG A 5 9.40 -11.42 6.48
CA ARG A 5 8.41 -10.80 7.38
C ARG A 5 7.46 -9.82 6.73
N ILE A 6 6.79 -10.22 5.64
CA ILE A 6 5.74 -9.42 5.03
C ILE A 6 4.40 -9.92 5.53
N PHE A 7 3.56 -8.98 5.92
CA PHE A 7 2.14 -9.25 6.12
C PHE A 7 1.49 -9.48 4.75
N ILE A 8 1.00 -10.70 4.54
CA ILE A 8 0.27 -11.07 3.33
C ILE A 8 -1.16 -11.37 3.73
N GLU A 9 -2.11 -10.78 3.05
CA GLU A 9 -3.53 -10.99 3.29
C GLU A 9 -4.22 -11.51 2.05
N GLN A 10 -5.15 -12.47 2.24
CA GLN A 10 -6.00 -12.93 1.16
C GLN A 10 -6.94 -11.80 0.73
N LEU A 11 -6.93 -11.49 -0.55
CA LEU A 11 -7.75 -10.45 -1.15
C LEU A 11 -9.14 -10.96 -1.47
N TYR A 12 -9.21 -11.92 -2.40
CA TYR A 12 -10.46 -12.43 -2.94
C TYR A 12 -10.22 -13.71 -3.74
N THR A 13 -11.27 -14.52 -3.90
CA THR A 13 -11.24 -15.69 -4.79
C THR A 13 -11.92 -15.34 -6.12
N PHE A 14 -11.14 -15.25 -7.18
CA PHE A 14 -11.61 -14.93 -8.52
C PHE A 14 -12.02 -16.21 -9.24
N SER A 15 -13.32 -16.41 -9.40
CA SER A 15 -13.89 -17.66 -9.93
C SER A 15 -14.88 -17.45 -11.07
N LYS A 16 -14.94 -16.26 -11.66
CA LYS A 16 -15.84 -15.98 -12.80
C LYS A 16 -15.55 -16.95 -13.95
N VAL A 17 -16.61 -17.48 -14.57
CA VAL A 17 -16.48 -18.29 -15.79
C VAL A 17 -15.96 -17.41 -16.94
N GLY A 18 -15.00 -17.93 -17.70
CA GLY A 18 -14.41 -17.20 -18.82
C GLY A 18 -13.39 -16.12 -18.43
N ARG A 19 -12.96 -16.04 -17.17
CA ARG A 19 -11.90 -15.12 -16.75
C ARG A 19 -10.54 -15.41 -17.41
N ASP A 20 -10.29 -16.64 -17.73
CA ASP A 20 -9.21 -17.13 -18.59
C ASP A 20 -9.84 -17.88 -19.77
N PRO A 21 -9.60 -17.46 -21.01
CA PRO A 21 -10.23 -18.08 -22.17
C PRO A 21 -9.71 -19.50 -22.46
N ARG A 22 -8.58 -19.89 -21.87
CA ARG A 22 -7.93 -21.18 -22.14
C ARG A 22 -8.54 -22.33 -21.35
N PHE A 23 -8.90 -22.06 -20.08
CA PHE A 23 -9.43 -23.11 -19.19
C PHE A 23 -10.33 -22.53 -18.10
N ARG A 24 -11.03 -23.40 -17.40
CA ARG A 24 -11.69 -23.05 -16.14
C ARG A 24 -10.65 -22.86 -15.03
N VAL A 25 -10.40 -21.61 -14.67
CA VAL A 25 -9.40 -21.24 -13.66
C VAL A 25 -10.07 -20.56 -12.47
N ILE A 26 -9.67 -20.95 -11.26
CA ILE A 26 -9.97 -20.25 -10.01
C ILE A 26 -8.64 -19.72 -9.46
N SER A 27 -8.59 -18.44 -9.15
CA SER A 27 -7.39 -17.81 -8.59
C SER A 27 -7.70 -17.20 -7.23
N ILE A 28 -6.88 -17.53 -6.25
CA ILE A 28 -6.92 -16.88 -4.93
C ILE A 28 -5.90 -15.76 -4.95
N GLY A 29 -6.38 -14.52 -4.94
CA GLY A 29 -5.53 -13.32 -4.91
C GLY A 29 -5.08 -13.02 -3.49
N TYR A 30 -3.84 -12.59 -3.34
CA TYR A 30 -3.25 -12.06 -2.12
C TYR A 30 -2.64 -10.70 -2.40
N TYR A 31 -2.58 -9.86 -1.40
CA TYR A 31 -1.85 -8.60 -1.47
C TYR A 31 -0.95 -8.44 -0.25
N ALA A 32 0.10 -7.65 -0.42
CA ALA A 32 1.01 -7.25 0.64
C ALA A 32 1.36 -5.78 0.48
N LEU A 33 1.59 -5.10 1.59
CA LEU A 33 2.13 -3.75 1.62
C LEU A 33 3.60 -3.83 1.97
N VAL A 34 4.43 -3.22 1.14
CA VAL A 34 5.89 -3.23 1.33
C VAL A 34 6.45 -1.84 1.04
N LYS A 35 7.48 -1.46 1.77
CA LYS A 35 8.21 -0.24 1.48
C LYS A 35 9.10 -0.47 0.26
N LEU A 36 8.93 0.37 -0.76
CA LEU A 36 9.61 0.23 -2.06
C LEU A 36 11.13 0.16 -1.92
N SER A 37 11.72 0.96 -1.02
CA SER A 37 13.16 0.99 -0.78
C SER A 37 13.76 -0.31 -0.25
N ASP A 38 12.95 -1.13 0.41
CA ASP A 38 13.43 -2.33 1.11
C ASP A 38 13.49 -3.55 0.19
N TYR A 39 12.97 -3.43 -1.03
CA TYR A 39 12.84 -4.54 -1.96
C TYR A 39 13.31 -4.21 -3.36
N GLN A 40 14.29 -4.97 -3.83
CA GLN A 40 14.67 -5.01 -5.22
C GLN A 40 14.01 -6.22 -5.88
N PRO A 41 13.05 -6.01 -6.80
CA PRO A 41 12.41 -7.12 -7.48
C PRO A 41 13.45 -7.90 -8.31
N ARG A 42 13.40 -9.22 -8.20
CA ARG A 42 14.22 -10.12 -9.03
C ARG A 42 13.32 -11.09 -9.74
N ALA A 43 13.44 -11.16 -11.06
CA ALA A 43 12.71 -12.12 -11.86
C ALA A 43 13.13 -13.55 -11.47
N GLY A 44 12.14 -14.42 -11.24
CA GLY A 44 12.37 -15.85 -11.09
C GLY A 44 12.45 -16.54 -12.46
N THR A 45 12.64 -17.85 -12.46
CA THR A 45 12.79 -18.66 -13.69
C THR A 45 11.58 -18.61 -14.63
N ALA A 46 10.40 -18.34 -14.10
CA ALA A 46 9.15 -18.30 -14.87
C ALA A 46 8.75 -16.89 -15.35
N VAL A 47 9.55 -15.86 -15.05
CA VAL A 47 9.23 -14.46 -15.33
C VAL A 47 10.41 -13.81 -16.02
N SER A 48 10.22 -13.28 -17.21
CA SER A 48 11.28 -12.67 -18.01
C SER A 48 11.67 -11.28 -17.51
N ASN A 49 10.75 -10.54 -16.91
CA ASN A 49 10.99 -9.19 -16.41
C ASN A 49 10.10 -8.89 -15.20
N ILE A 50 10.59 -8.06 -14.29
CA ILE A 50 9.85 -7.56 -13.14
C ILE A 50 10.28 -6.13 -12.85
N LYS A 51 9.33 -5.23 -12.66
CA LYS A 51 9.56 -3.85 -12.25
C LYS A 51 8.38 -3.29 -11.47
N TRP A 52 8.62 -2.19 -10.76
CA TRP A 52 7.58 -1.42 -10.11
C TRP A 52 6.85 -0.54 -11.13
N PHE A 53 5.56 -0.39 -10.97
CA PHE A 53 4.72 0.49 -11.77
C PHE A 53 3.92 1.42 -10.89
N GLY A 54 3.76 2.66 -11.32
CA GLY A 54 2.69 3.51 -10.83
C GLY A 54 1.31 2.97 -11.27
N LEU A 55 0.27 3.25 -10.51
CA LEU A 55 -1.08 2.82 -10.87
C LEU A 55 -1.57 3.43 -12.19
N GLU A 56 -1.11 4.64 -12.48
CA GLU A 56 -1.40 5.38 -13.73
C GLU A 56 -0.58 4.87 -14.93
N GLU A 57 0.47 4.08 -14.67
CA GLU A 57 1.45 3.62 -15.66
C GLU A 57 1.37 2.11 -15.90
N LEU A 58 0.27 1.49 -15.50
CA LEU A 58 0.10 0.06 -15.69
C LEU A 58 0.07 -0.28 -17.18
N PRO A 59 0.87 -1.28 -17.63
CA PRO A 59 0.78 -1.78 -19.00
C PRO A 59 -0.56 -2.49 -19.22
N GLU A 60 -0.83 -2.83 -20.47
CA GLU A 60 -1.92 -3.76 -20.77
C GLU A 60 -1.72 -5.08 -20.04
N LEU A 61 -2.70 -5.46 -19.23
CA LEU A 61 -2.63 -6.64 -18.40
C LEU A 61 -3.41 -7.80 -19.01
N ALA A 62 -2.87 -9.01 -18.86
CA ALA A 62 -3.52 -10.21 -19.34
C ALA A 62 -4.84 -10.49 -18.59
N PHE A 63 -5.84 -11.00 -19.29
CA PHE A 63 -7.09 -11.51 -18.77
C PHE A 63 -7.84 -10.51 -17.87
N ASP A 64 -8.12 -10.90 -16.64
CA ASP A 64 -8.82 -10.09 -15.64
C ASP A 64 -7.89 -9.47 -14.57
N HIS A 65 -6.58 -9.40 -14.83
CA HIS A 65 -5.61 -8.92 -13.84
C HIS A 65 -5.85 -7.47 -13.42
N LEU A 66 -6.38 -6.63 -14.31
CA LEU A 66 -6.79 -5.27 -13.94
C LEU A 66 -7.90 -5.27 -12.87
N ASN A 67 -8.85 -6.21 -12.96
CA ASN A 67 -9.90 -6.37 -11.95
C ASN A 67 -9.31 -6.81 -10.60
N ILE A 68 -8.26 -7.64 -10.61
CA ILE A 68 -7.57 -8.05 -9.39
C ILE A 68 -6.93 -6.84 -8.71
N ILE A 69 -6.23 -5.99 -9.46
CA ILE A 69 -5.63 -4.75 -8.94
C ILE A 69 -6.71 -3.80 -8.41
N GLY A 70 -7.79 -3.59 -9.17
CA GLY A 70 -8.92 -2.75 -8.75
C GLY A 70 -9.52 -3.23 -7.42
N LYS A 71 -9.67 -4.56 -7.26
CA LYS A 71 -10.17 -5.16 -6.01
C LYS A 71 -9.21 -4.97 -4.84
N ALA A 72 -7.90 -5.02 -5.09
CA ALA A 72 -6.89 -4.75 -4.06
C ALA A 72 -6.94 -3.30 -3.59
N LEU A 73 -7.07 -2.35 -4.51
CA LEU A 73 -7.20 -0.93 -4.19
C LEU A 73 -8.49 -0.64 -3.42
N GLU A 74 -9.61 -1.21 -3.84
CA GLU A 74 -10.88 -1.09 -3.13
C GLU A 74 -10.76 -1.60 -1.68
N ARG A 75 -10.14 -2.78 -1.51
CA ARG A 75 -9.89 -3.38 -0.18
C ARG A 75 -9.00 -2.47 0.67
N LEU A 76 -7.92 -1.94 0.10
CA LEU A 76 -6.99 -1.06 0.78
C LEU A 76 -7.67 0.24 1.22
N LYS A 77 -8.42 0.89 0.31
CA LYS A 77 -9.23 2.09 0.60
C LYS A 77 -10.28 1.82 1.68
N GLY A 78 -10.90 0.66 1.66
CA GLY A 78 -11.83 0.24 2.72
C GLY A 78 -11.12 0.12 4.06
N LYS A 79 -10.05 -0.66 4.12
CA LYS A 79 -9.32 -0.94 5.37
C LYS A 79 -8.77 0.31 6.05
N ILE A 80 -8.15 1.21 5.30
CA ILE A 80 -7.52 2.41 5.85
C ILE A 80 -8.52 3.34 6.56
N LYS A 81 -9.81 3.20 6.27
CA LYS A 81 -10.88 3.95 6.96
C LYS A 81 -11.14 3.46 8.38
N TYR A 82 -10.90 2.17 8.64
CA TYR A 82 -11.24 1.50 9.90
C TYR A 82 -10.01 1.04 10.69
N GLN A 83 -8.91 0.78 10.00
CA GLN A 83 -7.69 0.24 10.58
C GLN A 83 -6.52 1.17 10.27
N PRO A 84 -5.67 1.46 11.26
CA PRO A 84 -4.44 2.21 11.06
C PRO A 84 -3.40 1.30 10.38
N ILE A 85 -3.52 1.17 9.07
CA ILE A 85 -2.59 0.40 8.23
C ILE A 85 -1.69 1.33 7.44
N GLY A 86 -0.60 0.78 6.91
CA GLY A 86 0.33 1.51 6.04
C GLY A 86 1.56 2.03 6.78
N PHE A 87 1.68 1.84 8.08
CA PHE A 87 2.89 2.19 8.83
C PHE A 87 4.12 1.46 8.29
N GLU A 88 3.94 0.26 7.75
CA GLU A 88 5.00 -0.54 7.12
C GLU A 88 5.58 0.12 5.88
N LEU A 89 4.85 1.06 5.28
CA LEU A 89 5.28 1.81 4.10
C LEU A 89 6.15 3.03 4.47
N LEU A 90 6.15 3.41 5.73
CA LEU A 90 6.91 4.55 6.24
C LEU A 90 8.19 4.10 6.96
N PRO A 91 9.18 4.99 7.12
CA PRO A 91 10.32 4.75 8.00
C PRO A 91 9.86 4.48 9.44
N ALA A 92 10.72 3.90 10.27
CA ALA A 92 10.42 3.66 11.69
C ALA A 92 10.11 4.97 12.46
N LYS A 93 10.69 6.08 12.04
CA LYS A 93 10.37 7.44 12.49
C LYS A 93 9.84 8.23 11.30
N PHE A 94 8.68 8.81 11.45
CA PHE A 94 7.99 9.59 10.41
C PHE A 94 7.21 10.73 11.06
N THR A 95 6.83 11.72 10.26
CA THR A 95 5.99 12.81 10.72
C THR A 95 4.51 12.53 10.44
N LEU A 96 3.61 13.20 11.17
CA LEU A 96 2.18 13.11 10.87
C LEU A 96 1.83 13.60 9.45
N PRO A 97 2.48 14.64 8.90
CA PRO A 97 2.34 14.97 7.48
C PRO A 97 2.73 13.84 6.53
N ASP A 98 3.80 13.09 6.78
CA ASP A 98 4.19 11.94 5.94
C ASP A 98 3.09 10.88 5.94
N LEU A 99 2.55 10.58 7.11
CA LEU A 99 1.45 9.62 7.25
C LEU A 99 0.18 10.14 6.57
N ARG A 100 -0.16 11.42 6.71
CA ARG A 100 -1.30 12.02 6.02
C ARG A 100 -1.15 11.92 4.52
N ASN A 101 -0.01 12.29 3.97
CA ASN A 101 0.28 12.21 2.53
C ASN A 101 0.11 10.78 2.01
N LEU A 102 0.59 9.78 2.76
CA LEU A 102 0.37 8.37 2.43
C LEU A 102 -1.13 8.04 2.33
N TYR A 103 -1.92 8.49 3.30
CA TYR A 103 -3.37 8.27 3.32
C TYR A 103 -4.07 8.98 2.17
N GLU A 104 -3.68 10.22 1.86
CA GLU A 104 -4.21 11.00 0.72
C GLU A 104 -3.96 10.29 -0.61
N VAL A 105 -2.76 9.76 -0.81
CA VAL A 105 -2.40 8.97 -2.01
C VAL A 105 -3.24 7.71 -2.12
N ILE A 106 -3.40 6.95 -1.04
CA ILE A 106 -4.18 5.70 -1.05
C ILE A 106 -5.67 5.98 -1.27
N LEU A 107 -6.21 6.97 -0.58
CA LEU A 107 -7.63 7.32 -0.66
C LEU A 107 -7.99 8.11 -1.91
N GLN A 108 -6.99 8.76 -2.54
CA GLN A 108 -7.16 9.70 -3.66
C GLN A 108 -8.07 10.89 -3.28
N VAL A 109 -7.88 11.43 -2.09
CA VAL A 109 -8.60 12.60 -1.55
C VAL A 109 -7.65 13.47 -0.74
N THR A 110 -7.97 14.73 -0.59
CA THR A 110 -7.28 15.63 0.35
C THR A 110 -7.89 15.48 1.74
N LEU A 111 -7.07 15.36 2.76
CA LEU A 111 -7.48 15.19 4.16
C LEU A 111 -7.23 16.47 4.95
N ASP A 112 -8.22 16.87 5.74
CA ASP A 112 -8.05 17.97 6.70
C ASP A 112 -7.04 17.58 7.78
N ASP A 113 -6.01 18.40 7.96
CA ASP A 113 -4.88 18.13 8.86
C ASP A 113 -5.33 17.93 10.32
N ARG A 114 -6.22 18.79 10.80
CA ARG A 114 -6.70 18.76 12.19
C ARG A 114 -7.51 17.50 12.49
N ASN A 115 -8.43 17.16 11.60
CA ASN A 115 -9.27 15.98 11.74
C ASN A 115 -8.45 14.69 11.59
N PHE A 116 -7.53 14.66 10.64
CA PHE A 116 -6.61 13.54 10.46
C PHE A 116 -5.76 13.31 11.71
N ARG A 117 -5.11 14.37 12.20
CA ARG A 117 -4.30 14.30 13.43
C ARG A 117 -5.10 13.77 14.63
N LYS A 118 -6.31 14.35 14.86
CA LYS A 118 -7.19 13.91 15.94
C LYS A 118 -7.53 12.42 15.84
N LYS A 119 -7.88 11.97 14.63
CA LYS A 119 -8.24 10.57 14.37
C LYS A 119 -7.05 9.63 14.60
N ILE A 120 -5.89 9.94 14.04
CA ILE A 120 -4.71 9.06 14.15
C ILE A 120 -4.24 8.95 15.59
N LEU A 121 -4.18 10.06 16.33
CA LEU A 121 -3.78 10.05 17.74
C LEU A 121 -4.78 9.29 18.63
N SER A 122 -6.05 9.26 18.29
CA SER A 122 -7.08 8.50 19.05
C SER A 122 -6.87 6.98 19.00
N TYR A 123 -6.08 6.48 18.09
CA TYR A 123 -5.74 5.05 18.03
C TYR A 123 -4.67 4.63 19.05
N HIS A 124 -3.96 5.60 19.67
CA HIS A 124 -2.90 5.36 20.65
C HIS A 124 -1.79 4.41 20.16
N LEU A 125 -1.49 4.42 18.88
CA LEU A 125 -0.48 3.57 18.24
C LEU A 125 0.85 4.27 17.98
N LEU A 126 0.87 5.60 18.11
CA LEU A 126 2.05 6.42 17.87
C LEU A 126 2.67 6.87 19.19
N VAL A 127 3.97 6.88 19.22
CA VAL A 127 4.76 7.45 20.32
C VAL A 127 5.46 8.70 19.81
N ASP A 128 5.23 9.83 20.47
CA ASP A 128 5.98 11.05 20.17
C ASP A 128 7.42 10.87 20.70
N THR A 129 8.38 10.91 19.79
CA THR A 129 9.80 10.74 20.12
C THR A 129 10.42 12.03 20.66
N GLY A 130 9.77 13.17 20.50
CA GLY A 130 10.32 14.49 20.81
C GLY A 130 11.46 14.94 19.89
N GLU A 131 11.80 14.12 18.88
CA GLU A 131 12.83 14.45 17.90
C GLU A 131 12.25 15.33 16.80
N MET A 132 13.08 16.22 16.23
CA MET A 132 12.70 17.05 15.11
C MET A 132 13.31 16.53 13.81
N GLN A 133 12.53 16.56 12.73
CA GLN A 133 13.02 16.20 11.42
C GLN A 133 14.11 17.18 10.97
N ARG A 134 15.30 16.67 10.68
CA ARG A 134 16.41 17.50 10.19
C ARG A 134 16.18 17.91 8.74
N GLY A 135 16.50 19.17 8.39
CA GLY A 135 16.47 19.66 7.01
C GLY A 135 15.16 20.28 6.53
N ALA A 136 14.15 20.42 7.39
CA ALA A 136 12.94 21.16 7.04
C ALA A 136 13.25 22.67 6.88
N LYS A 137 12.79 23.31 5.79
CA LYS A 137 12.98 24.76 5.54
C LYS A 137 12.22 25.65 6.54
N ASN A 138 11.21 25.12 7.20
CA ASN A 138 10.40 25.79 8.21
C ASN A 138 10.52 25.06 9.56
N ARG A 139 9.74 25.48 10.58
CA ARG A 139 9.69 24.80 11.87
C ARG A 139 9.47 23.30 11.65
N ALA A 140 10.50 22.49 11.95
CA ALA A 140 10.47 21.06 11.70
C ALA A 140 9.33 20.39 12.50
N PRO A 141 8.52 19.54 11.86
CA PRO A 141 7.52 18.75 12.60
C PRO A 141 8.20 17.72 13.50
N ASN A 142 7.54 17.33 14.59
CA ASN A 142 8.00 16.24 15.45
C ASN A 142 7.88 14.89 14.72
N LEU A 143 8.84 14.04 14.96
CA LEU A 143 8.91 12.67 14.43
C LEU A 143 8.13 11.69 15.30
#